data_65e644e7d12d0228942419dec51f4876
#
_entry.id   65e644e7d12d0228942419dec51f4876
#
_cell.length_a   1.000
_cell.length_b   1.000
_cell.length_c   1.000
_cell.angle_alpha   90.00
_cell.angle_beta   90.00
_cell.angle_gamma   90.00
#
_symmetry.space_group_name_H-M   'P 1'
#
loop_
_entity.id
_entity.type
_entity.pdbx_description
1 polymer ?
#
loop_
_entity_poly.entity_id
_entity_poly.type
_entity_poly.pdbx_seq_one_letter_code
_entity_poly.pdbx_strand_id
1 'polypeptide(L)'
;MKELLLIAIGSALVNNVVLSQFLGLCPFLGVSKKTETAAGMGAAVVFVITIASACTSLVYDFVLVKLHIEYLQTIVFILVIAALVQFVEMFLKKNMVSLYEALGVYLPLITTNCAVLGVALTNVQKAYNFIQSVVNGIGISVGFLIAIVLLAGIREKIEHNDVPHAFQGSPIVLITASLMSIALFGFSGLI
;
A
#
# COMPACT_ATOMS: atom_id res chain seq x y z
N MET A 1 15.47 18.50 -6.48
CA MET A 1 14.03 18.77 -6.27
C MET A 1 13.16 18.24 -7.41
N LYS A 2 13.50 18.47 -8.67
CA LYS A 2 12.75 17.92 -9.82
C LYS A 2 12.71 16.38 -9.80
N GLU A 3 13.82 15.73 -9.54
CA GLU A 3 13.93 14.26 -9.41
C GLU A 3 13.00 13.67 -8.35
N LEU A 4 12.96 14.28 -7.15
CA LEU A 4 12.11 13.82 -6.05
C LEU A 4 10.61 13.96 -6.39
N LEU A 5 10.24 15.04 -7.06
CA LEU A 5 8.87 15.28 -7.49
C LEU A 5 8.44 14.29 -8.59
N LEU A 6 9.34 13.99 -9.53
CA LEU A 6 9.13 12.96 -10.56
C LEU A 6 8.96 11.57 -9.95
N ILE A 7 9.79 11.22 -8.94
CA ILE A 7 9.67 9.96 -8.22
C ILE A 7 8.31 9.88 -7.51
N ALA A 8 7.90 10.95 -6.81
CA ALA A 8 6.64 10.96 -6.07
C ALA A 8 5.42 10.84 -7.00
N ILE A 9 5.37 11.60 -8.08
CA ILE A 9 4.24 11.56 -9.04
C ILE A 9 4.26 10.26 -9.83
N GLY A 10 5.43 9.83 -10.29
CA GLY A 10 5.59 8.57 -11.02
C GLY A 10 5.18 7.36 -10.19
N SER A 11 5.52 7.33 -8.90
CA SER A 11 5.15 6.24 -8.01
C SER A 11 3.68 6.26 -7.58
N ALA A 12 3.05 7.44 -7.52
CA ALA A 12 1.65 7.56 -7.14
C ALA A 12 0.69 7.18 -8.28
N LEU A 13 0.95 7.63 -9.50
CA LEU A 13 0.04 7.50 -10.64
C LEU A 13 0.46 6.37 -11.60
N VAL A 14 1.71 6.38 -12.06
CA VAL A 14 2.19 5.46 -13.11
C VAL A 14 2.52 4.08 -12.53
N ASN A 15 3.32 4.05 -11.47
CA ASN A 15 3.72 2.82 -10.78
C ASN A 15 2.88 2.57 -9.52
N ASN A 16 1.55 2.73 -9.65
CA ASN A 16 0.66 2.44 -8.53
C ASN A 16 0.78 0.97 -8.15
N VAL A 17 1.24 0.71 -6.92
CA VAL A 17 1.56 -0.65 -6.45
C VAL A 17 0.37 -1.61 -6.50
N VAL A 18 -0.86 -1.10 -6.34
CA VAL A 18 -2.07 -1.92 -6.38
C VAL A 18 -2.47 -2.24 -7.82
N LEU A 19 -2.54 -1.22 -8.66
CA LEU A 19 -3.14 -1.34 -10.00
C LEU A 19 -2.13 -1.78 -11.07
N SER A 20 -0.83 -1.49 -10.87
CA SER A 20 0.24 -1.92 -11.79
C SER A 20 0.89 -3.24 -11.36
N GLN A 21 1.14 -3.43 -10.07
CA GLN A 21 1.88 -4.60 -9.55
C GLN A 21 0.97 -5.60 -8.84
N PHE A 22 -0.31 -5.30 -8.65
CA PHE A 22 -1.29 -6.14 -7.94
C PHE A 22 -0.87 -6.50 -6.51
N LEU A 23 -0.06 -5.65 -5.86
CA LEU A 23 0.34 -5.80 -4.47
C LEU A 23 -0.62 -5.04 -3.53
N GLY A 24 -0.92 -5.63 -2.38
CA GLY A 24 -1.84 -5.01 -1.42
C GLY A 24 -3.32 -5.20 -1.76
N LEU A 25 -3.68 -6.22 -2.54
CA LEU A 25 -5.06 -6.54 -2.88
C LEU A 25 -5.90 -6.96 -1.67
N CYS A 26 -5.30 -7.54 -0.63
CA CYS A 26 -6.03 -8.02 0.55
C CYS A 26 -6.79 -6.89 1.24
N PRO A 27 -6.18 -5.77 1.66
CA PRO A 27 -6.91 -4.64 2.20
C PRO A 27 -7.74 -3.91 1.13
N PHE A 28 -7.25 -3.85 -0.10
CA PHE A 28 -7.92 -3.19 -1.23
C PHE A 28 -9.30 -3.79 -1.51
N LEU A 29 -9.43 -5.11 -1.55
CA LEU A 29 -10.69 -5.81 -1.78
C LEU A 29 -11.53 -5.94 -0.49
N GLY A 30 -10.88 -6.14 0.66
CA GLY A 30 -11.55 -6.43 1.93
C GLY A 30 -12.22 -5.21 2.55
N VAL A 31 -11.58 -4.05 2.50
CA VAL A 31 -12.02 -2.85 3.25
C VAL A 31 -12.72 -1.81 2.36
N SER A 32 -12.79 -2.01 1.05
CA SER A 32 -13.39 -1.07 0.10
C SER A 32 -14.93 -1.11 0.02
N LYS A 33 -15.62 -1.57 1.06
CA LYS A 33 -17.11 -1.61 1.07
C LYS A 33 -17.72 -0.23 1.29
N LYS A 34 -17.11 0.60 2.14
CA LYS A 34 -17.56 1.97 2.46
C LYS A 34 -16.40 2.94 2.29
N THR A 35 -16.67 4.12 1.74
CA THR A 35 -15.66 5.16 1.51
C THR A 35 -15.00 5.64 2.80
N GLU A 36 -15.74 5.75 3.90
CA GLU A 36 -15.17 6.14 5.20
C GLU A 36 -14.16 5.15 5.74
N THR A 37 -14.49 3.84 5.72
CA THR A 37 -13.57 2.80 6.17
C THR A 37 -12.37 2.64 5.24
N ALA A 38 -12.58 2.81 3.94
CA ALA A 38 -11.51 2.79 2.95
C ALA A 38 -10.52 3.96 3.13
N ALA A 39 -11.02 5.17 3.42
CA ALA A 39 -10.18 6.33 3.69
C ALA A 39 -9.38 6.15 4.99
N GLY A 40 -10.00 5.67 6.05
CA GLY A 40 -9.32 5.39 7.33
C GLY A 40 -8.22 4.34 7.18
N MET A 41 -8.53 3.24 6.47
CA MET A 41 -7.55 2.19 6.16
C MET A 41 -6.42 2.72 5.29
N GLY A 42 -6.73 3.51 4.26
CA GLY A 42 -5.73 4.12 3.39
C GLY A 42 -4.78 5.04 4.16
N ALA A 43 -5.30 5.87 5.08
CA ALA A 43 -4.48 6.74 5.92
C ALA A 43 -3.55 5.93 6.85
N ALA A 44 -4.04 4.85 7.45
CA ALA A 44 -3.22 3.95 8.26
C ALA A 44 -2.10 3.29 7.43
N VAL A 45 -2.41 2.87 6.21
CA VAL A 45 -1.42 2.29 5.27
C VAL A 45 -0.37 3.32 4.87
N VAL A 46 -0.75 4.59 4.62
CA VAL A 46 0.20 5.69 4.34
C VAL A 46 1.21 5.83 5.49
N PHE A 47 0.73 5.86 6.72
CA PHE A 47 1.58 5.97 7.90
C PHE A 47 2.55 4.78 8.03
N VAL A 48 2.02 3.56 7.90
CA VAL A 48 2.82 2.33 8.03
C VAL A 48 3.86 2.22 6.91
N ILE A 49 3.50 2.45 5.64
CA ILE A 49 4.46 2.37 4.52
C ILE A 49 5.57 3.40 4.67
N THR A 50 5.26 4.62 5.10
CA THR A 50 6.27 5.67 5.29
C THR A 50 7.29 5.29 6.35
N ILE A 51 6.84 4.81 7.51
CA ILE A 51 7.75 4.38 8.58
C ILE A 51 8.52 3.12 8.16
N ALA A 52 7.84 2.14 7.56
CA ALA A 52 8.48 0.92 7.09
C ALA A 52 9.56 1.20 6.04
N SER A 53 9.30 2.10 5.09
CA SER A 53 10.26 2.52 4.07
C SER A 53 11.51 3.18 4.69
N ALA A 54 11.33 4.04 5.70
CA ALA A 54 12.44 4.65 6.42
C ALA A 54 13.26 3.60 7.19
N CYS A 55 12.61 2.72 7.95
CA CYS A 55 13.30 1.72 8.75
C CYS A 55 13.98 0.65 7.90
N THR A 56 13.34 0.18 6.83
CA THR A 56 13.94 -0.82 5.94
C THR A 56 15.15 -0.27 5.18
N SER A 57 15.13 1.00 4.78
CA SER A 57 16.28 1.66 4.17
C SER A 57 17.46 1.76 5.15
N LEU A 58 17.22 2.14 6.41
CA LEU A 58 18.26 2.16 7.45
C LEU A 58 18.84 0.77 7.73
N VAL A 59 17.98 -0.23 7.84
CA VAL A 59 18.41 -1.62 8.09
C VAL A 59 19.22 -2.14 6.91
N TYR A 60 18.82 -1.82 5.68
CA TYR A 60 19.56 -2.20 4.49
C TYR A 60 20.97 -1.63 4.52
N ASP A 61 21.15 -0.31 4.71
CA ASP A 61 22.45 0.36 4.68
C ASP A 61 23.34 -0.05 5.85
N PHE A 62 22.80 -0.21 7.07
CA PHE A 62 23.59 -0.47 8.27
C PHE A 62 23.87 -1.95 8.52
N VAL A 63 22.96 -2.84 8.13
CA VAL A 63 23.05 -4.27 8.47
C VAL A 63 23.38 -5.10 7.24
N LEU A 64 22.58 -5.04 6.17
CA LEU A 64 22.74 -5.94 5.04
C LEU A 64 24.00 -5.66 4.24
N VAL A 65 24.27 -4.41 3.95
CA VAL A 65 25.46 -3.99 3.17
C VAL A 65 26.75 -4.27 3.95
N LYS A 66 26.78 -3.99 5.27
CA LYS A 66 27.99 -4.23 6.10
C LYS A 66 28.28 -5.70 6.35
N LEU A 67 27.24 -6.55 6.43
CA LEU A 67 27.40 -7.98 6.71
C LEU A 67 27.49 -8.83 5.43
N HIS A 68 27.37 -8.23 4.23
CA HIS A 68 27.33 -8.93 2.93
C HIS A 68 26.27 -10.07 2.86
N ILE A 69 25.10 -9.86 3.48
CA ILE A 69 24.00 -10.84 3.56
C ILE A 69 22.81 -10.36 2.69
N GLU A 70 23.10 -9.81 1.52
CA GLU A 70 22.08 -9.21 0.66
C GLU A 70 21.04 -10.22 0.14
N TYR A 71 21.42 -11.51 0.03
CA TYR A 71 20.49 -12.56 -0.40
C TYR A 71 19.37 -12.88 0.60
N LEU A 72 19.54 -12.51 1.88
CA LEU A 72 18.53 -12.68 2.93
C LEU A 72 17.64 -11.44 3.12
N GLN A 73 17.77 -10.42 2.26
CA GLN A 73 17.07 -9.14 2.39
C GLN A 73 15.56 -9.30 2.61
N THR A 74 14.90 -10.21 1.87
CA THR A 74 13.45 -10.43 1.97
C THR A 74 13.03 -10.91 3.35
N ILE A 75 13.77 -11.85 3.94
CA ILE A 75 13.47 -12.40 5.27
C ILE A 75 13.65 -11.32 6.34
N VAL A 76 14.75 -10.57 6.25
CA VAL A 76 15.05 -9.48 7.20
C VAL A 76 13.98 -8.39 7.11
N PHE A 77 13.56 -8.01 5.90
CA PHE A 77 12.52 -7.01 5.71
C PHE A 77 11.18 -7.46 6.27
N ILE A 78 10.76 -8.71 6.03
CA ILE A 78 9.53 -9.25 6.60
C ILE A 78 9.56 -9.19 8.13
N LEU A 79 10.67 -9.57 8.75
CA LEU A 79 10.84 -9.56 10.20
C LEU A 79 10.77 -8.13 10.76
N VAL A 80 11.49 -7.19 10.15
CA VAL A 80 11.50 -5.78 10.56
C VAL A 80 10.12 -5.15 10.40
N ILE A 81 9.46 -5.38 9.27
CA ILE A 81 8.11 -4.85 9.00
C ILE A 81 7.11 -5.42 10.00
N ALA A 82 7.15 -6.73 10.27
CA ALA A 82 6.25 -7.38 11.22
C ALA A 82 6.42 -6.80 12.64
N ALA A 83 7.66 -6.64 13.11
CA ALA A 83 7.94 -6.03 14.42
C ALA A 83 7.46 -4.57 14.49
N LEU A 84 7.70 -3.78 13.45
CA LEU A 84 7.27 -2.39 13.34
C LEU A 84 5.75 -2.26 13.40
N VAL A 85 5.04 -3.07 12.62
CA VAL A 85 3.58 -2.97 12.54
C VAL A 85 2.93 -3.46 13.83
N GLN A 86 3.47 -4.47 14.50
CA GLN A 86 3.01 -4.85 15.84
C GLN A 86 3.19 -3.71 16.86
N PHE A 87 4.30 -2.98 16.76
CA PHE A 87 4.51 -1.80 17.60
C PHE A 87 3.46 -0.71 17.32
N VAL A 88 3.20 -0.44 16.05
CA VAL A 88 2.15 0.54 15.62
C VAL A 88 0.77 0.08 16.08
N GLU A 89 0.45 -1.21 16.00
CA GLU A 89 -0.82 -1.77 16.49
C GLU A 89 -1.01 -1.55 17.99
N MET A 90 0.01 -1.81 18.80
CA MET A 90 -0.03 -1.54 20.24
C MET A 90 -0.22 -0.04 20.54
N PHE A 91 0.42 0.81 19.75
CA PHE A 91 0.28 2.26 19.90
C PHE A 91 -1.14 2.75 19.55
N LEU A 92 -1.70 2.27 18.45
CA LEU A 92 -3.09 2.57 18.04
C LEU A 92 -4.10 2.09 19.08
N LYS A 93 -3.93 0.87 19.60
CA LYS A 93 -4.79 0.31 20.63
C LYS A 93 -4.81 1.14 21.92
N LYS A 94 -3.69 1.79 22.26
CA LYS A 94 -3.58 2.62 23.46
C LYS A 94 -4.12 4.04 23.28
N ASN A 95 -3.90 4.65 22.13
CA ASN A 95 -4.16 6.07 21.92
C ASN A 95 -5.43 6.36 21.11
N MET A 96 -5.86 5.45 20.22
CA MET A 96 -6.96 5.67 19.29
C MET A 96 -7.91 4.47 19.25
N VAL A 97 -8.57 4.20 20.38
CA VAL A 97 -9.48 3.05 20.53
C VAL A 97 -10.62 3.07 19.50
N SER A 98 -11.16 4.25 19.20
CA SER A 98 -12.24 4.40 18.20
C SER A 98 -11.81 3.96 16.80
N LEU A 99 -10.58 4.30 16.37
CA LEU A 99 -10.04 3.86 15.09
C LEU A 99 -9.69 2.37 15.12
N TYR A 100 -9.19 1.89 16.27
CA TYR A 100 -8.90 0.47 16.48
C TYR A 100 -10.16 -0.39 16.36
N GLU A 101 -11.29 0.03 16.97
CA GLU A 101 -12.58 -0.67 16.87
C GLU A 101 -13.17 -0.62 15.47
N ALA A 102 -13.04 0.51 14.77
CA ALA A 102 -13.50 0.66 13.39
C ALA A 102 -12.73 -0.20 12.40
N LEU A 103 -11.42 -0.35 12.59
CA LEU A 103 -10.56 -1.20 11.77
C LEU A 103 -10.60 -2.68 12.21
N GLY A 104 -10.82 -2.97 13.49
CA GLY A 104 -11.09 -4.27 14.09
C GLY A 104 -10.33 -5.44 13.47
N VAL A 105 -11.08 -6.34 12.82
CA VAL A 105 -10.57 -7.55 12.15
C VAL A 105 -9.60 -7.25 10.99
N TYR A 106 -9.58 -6.02 10.48
CA TYR A 106 -8.73 -5.65 9.34
C TYR A 106 -7.30 -5.21 9.72
N LEU A 107 -7.01 -5.06 11.02
CA LEU A 107 -5.66 -4.74 11.48
C LEU A 107 -4.60 -5.75 11.04
N PRO A 108 -4.83 -7.08 11.13
CA PRO A 108 -3.89 -8.06 10.60
C PRO A 108 -3.60 -7.90 9.10
N LEU A 109 -4.53 -7.34 8.32
CA LEU A 109 -4.34 -7.05 6.90
C LEU A 109 -3.34 -5.90 6.65
N ILE A 110 -3.11 -5.04 7.63
CA ILE A 110 -2.05 -4.02 7.57
C ILE A 110 -0.69 -4.66 7.84
N THR A 111 -0.61 -5.58 8.81
CA THR A 111 0.64 -6.24 9.20
C THR A 111 1.20 -7.14 8.10
N THR A 112 0.33 -7.86 7.41
CA THR A 112 0.70 -8.79 6.32
C THR A 112 0.55 -8.16 4.92
N ASN A 113 0.56 -6.82 4.83
CA ASN A 113 0.33 -6.12 3.58
C ASN A 113 1.52 -6.28 2.62
N CYS A 114 1.30 -6.97 1.52
CA CYS A 114 2.32 -7.18 0.47
C CYS A 114 2.83 -5.87 -0.14
N ALA A 115 2.03 -4.79 -0.13
CA ALA A 115 2.46 -3.49 -0.64
C ALA A 115 3.63 -2.91 0.17
N VAL A 116 3.64 -3.09 1.49
CA VAL A 116 4.72 -2.61 2.36
C VAL A 116 6.05 -3.30 1.99
N LEU A 117 6.00 -4.62 1.84
CA LEU A 117 7.16 -5.40 1.41
C LEU A 117 7.59 -5.04 -0.01
N GLY A 118 6.62 -4.87 -0.92
CA GLY A 118 6.89 -4.48 -2.31
C GLY A 118 7.61 -3.14 -2.43
N VAL A 119 7.22 -2.16 -1.61
CA VAL A 119 7.91 -0.85 -1.56
C VAL A 119 9.35 -1.00 -1.07
N ALA A 120 9.57 -1.79 0.00
CA ALA A 120 10.91 -2.02 0.53
C ALA A 120 11.83 -2.68 -0.51
N LEU A 121 11.35 -3.70 -1.21
CA LEU A 121 12.09 -4.38 -2.27
C LEU A 121 12.36 -3.45 -3.48
N THR A 122 11.37 -2.66 -3.89
CA THR A 122 11.52 -1.71 -5.00
C THR A 122 12.57 -0.63 -4.68
N ASN A 123 12.62 -0.14 -3.44
CA ASN A 123 13.61 0.83 -3.01
C ASN A 123 15.03 0.27 -3.12
N VAL A 124 15.24 -0.99 -2.76
CA VAL A 124 16.54 -1.66 -2.90
C VAL A 124 16.90 -1.92 -4.36
N GLN A 125 15.94 -2.43 -5.16
CA GLN A 125 16.18 -2.70 -6.59
C GLN A 125 16.55 -1.44 -7.39
N LYS A 126 15.98 -0.30 -7.03
CA LYS A 126 16.27 1.00 -7.65
C LYS A 126 17.46 1.71 -7.01
N ALA A 127 18.12 1.10 -6.01
CA ALA A 127 19.25 1.65 -5.26
C ALA A 127 18.98 3.09 -4.77
N TYR A 128 17.78 3.35 -4.24
CA TYR A 128 17.39 4.67 -3.76
C TYR A 128 18.12 5.02 -2.46
N ASN A 129 18.57 6.28 -2.37
CA ASN A 129 19.07 6.84 -1.13
C ASN A 129 17.93 6.94 -0.09
N PHE A 130 18.29 7.08 1.19
CA PHE A 130 17.32 7.19 2.30
C PHE A 130 16.19 8.18 2.02
N ILE A 131 16.49 9.40 1.57
CA ILE A 131 15.50 10.45 1.26
C ILE A 131 14.60 10.02 0.09
N GLN A 132 15.18 9.44 -0.96
CA GLN A 132 14.43 8.95 -2.12
C GLN A 132 13.51 7.79 -1.75
N SER A 133 13.96 6.88 -0.88
CA SER A 133 13.18 5.76 -0.36
C SER A 133 11.95 6.24 0.42
N VAL A 134 12.10 7.24 1.27
CA VAL A 134 10.98 7.82 2.03
C VAL A 134 9.99 8.53 1.10
N VAL A 135 10.48 9.32 0.15
CA VAL A 135 9.62 10.03 -0.82
C VAL A 135 8.89 9.04 -1.73
N ASN A 136 9.57 7.99 -2.19
CA ASN A 136 8.93 6.91 -2.95
C ASN A 136 7.85 6.18 -2.13
N GLY A 137 8.13 5.89 -0.85
CA GLY A 137 7.17 5.30 0.09
C GLY A 137 5.91 6.16 0.25
N ILE A 138 6.07 7.47 0.43
CA ILE A 138 4.95 8.42 0.50
C ILE A 138 4.17 8.45 -0.82
N GLY A 139 4.86 8.53 -1.96
CA GLY A 139 4.23 8.53 -3.28
C GLY A 139 3.36 7.29 -3.52
N ILE A 140 3.93 6.10 -3.29
CA ILE A 140 3.22 4.83 -3.45
C ILE A 140 2.02 4.72 -2.50
N SER A 141 2.18 5.13 -1.25
CA SER A 141 1.11 5.04 -0.25
C SER A 141 -0.05 6.00 -0.53
N VAL A 142 0.23 7.20 -1.03
CA VAL A 142 -0.81 8.12 -1.52
C VAL A 142 -1.52 7.54 -2.75
N GLY A 143 -0.78 6.94 -3.67
CA GLY A 143 -1.37 6.21 -4.81
C GLY A 143 -2.29 5.07 -4.36
N PHE A 144 -1.90 4.32 -3.32
CA PHE A 144 -2.75 3.29 -2.71
C PHE A 144 -4.04 3.88 -2.13
N LEU A 145 -3.94 4.99 -1.38
CA LEU A 145 -5.09 5.67 -0.78
C LEU A 145 -6.07 6.15 -1.84
N ILE A 146 -5.59 6.77 -2.92
CA ILE A 146 -6.44 7.21 -4.03
C ILE A 146 -7.15 6.01 -4.66
N ALA A 147 -6.43 4.94 -4.94
CA ALA A 147 -6.98 3.75 -5.59
C ALA A 147 -8.08 3.08 -4.73
N ILE A 148 -7.87 2.93 -3.40
CA ILE A 148 -8.84 2.28 -2.53
C ILE A 148 -10.11 3.14 -2.34
N VAL A 149 -9.98 4.46 -2.26
CA VAL A 149 -11.13 5.39 -2.15
C VAL A 149 -11.92 5.40 -3.45
N LEU A 150 -11.27 5.42 -4.61
CA LEU A 150 -11.94 5.33 -5.91
C LEU A 150 -12.72 4.00 -6.04
N LEU A 151 -12.10 2.89 -5.68
CA LEU A 151 -12.79 1.59 -5.72
C LEU A 151 -14.00 1.57 -4.77
N ALA A 152 -13.86 2.10 -3.56
CA ALA A 152 -14.95 2.16 -2.60
C ALA A 152 -16.12 3.01 -3.14
N GLY A 153 -15.86 4.17 -3.72
CA GLY A 153 -16.89 5.01 -4.33
C GLY A 153 -17.60 4.34 -5.52
N ILE A 154 -16.87 3.60 -6.35
CA ILE A 154 -17.46 2.81 -7.43
C ILE A 154 -18.35 1.69 -6.87
N ARG A 155 -17.89 0.98 -5.82
CA ARG A 155 -18.65 -0.09 -5.18
C ARG A 155 -19.95 0.41 -4.56
N GLU A 156 -19.94 1.52 -3.86
CA GLU A 156 -21.15 2.15 -3.31
C GLU A 156 -22.19 2.47 -4.40
N LYS A 157 -21.73 2.94 -5.57
CA LYS A 157 -22.62 3.16 -6.72
C LYS A 157 -23.17 1.89 -7.34
N ILE A 158 -22.34 0.85 -7.45
CA ILE A 158 -22.75 -0.43 -8.04
C ILE A 158 -23.73 -1.18 -7.15
N GLU A 159 -23.65 -1.02 -5.84
CA GLU A 159 -24.55 -1.68 -4.88
C GLU A 159 -26.04 -1.34 -5.12
N HIS A 160 -26.32 -0.17 -5.71
CA HIS A 160 -27.68 0.28 -6.03
C HIS A 160 -28.15 -0.10 -7.45
N ASN A 161 -27.32 -0.81 -8.22
CA ASN A 161 -27.66 -1.24 -9.57
C ASN A 161 -28.05 -2.73 -9.61
N ASP A 162 -28.94 -3.08 -10.57
CA ASP A 162 -29.30 -4.47 -10.83
C ASP A 162 -28.16 -5.24 -11.48
N VAL A 163 -27.34 -5.88 -10.64
CA VAL A 163 -26.24 -6.74 -11.09
C VAL A 163 -26.72 -8.18 -11.17
N PRO A 164 -26.48 -8.91 -12.29
CA PRO A 164 -26.81 -10.32 -12.41
C PRO A 164 -26.21 -11.16 -11.26
N HIS A 165 -26.95 -12.13 -10.72
CA HIS A 165 -26.53 -12.93 -9.58
C HIS A 165 -25.15 -13.59 -9.74
N ALA A 166 -24.75 -13.95 -10.98
CA ALA A 166 -23.44 -14.54 -11.27
C ALA A 166 -22.27 -13.59 -11.00
N PHE A 167 -22.48 -12.27 -11.04
CA PHE A 167 -21.44 -11.26 -10.84
C PHE A 167 -21.51 -10.57 -9.49
N GLN A 168 -22.50 -10.87 -8.67
CA GLN A 168 -22.61 -10.27 -7.34
C GLN A 168 -21.49 -10.70 -6.40
N GLY A 169 -21.00 -9.76 -5.58
CA GLY A 169 -19.95 -10.00 -4.58
C GLY A 169 -18.52 -9.74 -5.09
N SER A 170 -17.62 -10.69 -4.91
CA SER A 170 -16.22 -10.54 -5.29
C SER A 170 -15.95 -10.44 -6.80
N PRO A 171 -16.70 -11.09 -7.71
CA PRO A 171 -16.40 -10.99 -9.15
C PRO A 171 -16.52 -9.57 -9.70
N ILE A 172 -17.56 -8.83 -9.33
CA ILE A 172 -17.77 -7.46 -9.81
C ILE A 172 -16.66 -6.52 -9.32
N VAL A 173 -16.15 -6.75 -8.12
CA VAL A 173 -15.05 -5.95 -7.55
C VAL A 173 -13.74 -6.19 -8.32
N LEU A 174 -13.47 -7.42 -8.69
CA LEU A 174 -12.28 -7.77 -9.50
C LEU A 174 -12.37 -7.20 -10.91
N ILE A 175 -13.55 -7.24 -11.53
CA ILE A 175 -13.79 -6.63 -12.84
C ILE A 175 -13.57 -5.12 -12.75
N THR A 176 -14.10 -4.47 -11.73
CA THR A 176 -13.90 -3.02 -11.51
C THR A 176 -12.43 -2.69 -11.31
N ALA A 177 -11.71 -3.46 -10.49
CA ALA A 177 -10.29 -3.26 -10.25
C ALA A 177 -9.47 -3.45 -11.54
N SER A 178 -9.81 -4.43 -12.38
CA SER A 178 -9.12 -4.63 -13.66
C SER A 178 -9.38 -3.50 -14.66
N LEU A 179 -10.60 -2.98 -14.72
CA LEU A 179 -10.92 -1.81 -15.56
C LEU A 179 -10.19 -0.56 -15.08
N MET A 180 -10.09 -0.35 -13.76
CA MET A 180 -9.29 0.75 -13.19
C MET A 180 -7.80 0.59 -13.53
N SER A 181 -7.27 -0.64 -13.48
CA SER A 181 -5.89 -0.92 -13.86
C SER A 181 -5.62 -0.59 -15.33
N ILE A 182 -6.51 -0.97 -16.24
CA ILE A 182 -6.41 -0.65 -17.68
C ILE A 182 -6.45 0.87 -17.89
N ALA A 183 -7.34 1.57 -17.19
CA ALA A 183 -7.46 3.03 -17.31
C ALA A 183 -6.18 3.75 -16.86
N LEU A 184 -5.55 3.30 -15.76
CA LEU A 184 -4.30 3.89 -15.26
C LEU A 184 -3.07 3.45 -16.07
N PHE A 185 -3.13 2.29 -16.71
CA PHE A 185 -2.06 1.84 -17.60
C PHE A 185 -1.87 2.77 -18.82
N GLY A 186 -2.92 3.51 -19.21
CA GLY A 186 -2.82 4.55 -20.23
C GLY A 186 -1.87 5.72 -19.89
N PHE A 187 -1.57 5.91 -18.58
CA PHE A 187 -0.56 6.89 -18.14
C PHE A 187 0.87 6.32 -18.13
N SER A 188 1.02 5.02 -18.32
CA SER A 188 2.32 4.35 -18.43
C SER A 188 2.96 4.71 -19.76
N GLY A 189 3.96 5.57 -19.74
CA GLY A 189 4.64 6.07 -20.94
C GLY A 189 4.66 7.59 -21.06
N LEU A 190 4.02 8.29 -20.12
CA LEU A 190 4.07 9.76 -20.05
C LEU A 190 5.27 10.28 -19.23
N ILE A 191 5.95 9.40 -18.48
CA ILE A 191 7.13 9.72 -17.63
C ILE A 191 8.27 8.78 -17.97
#